data_d63268686c9909fc9d0b29e7f1fdb730
#
_entry.id   d63268686c9909fc9d0b29e7f1fdb730
#
_cell.length_a   1.000
_cell.length_b   1.000
_cell.length_c   1.000
_cell.angle_alpha   90.00
_cell.angle_beta   90.00
_cell.angle_gamma   90.00
#
_symmetry.space_group_name_H-M   'P 1'
#
loop_
_entity.id
_entity.type
_entity.pdbx_description
1 polymer ?
#
loop_
_entity_poly.entity_id
_entity_poly.type
_entity_poly.pdbx_seq_one_letter_code
_entity_poly.pdbx_strand_id
1 'polypeptide(L)'
;MSEREFKILTDVEHVLLRPNMYIGGINLTENEQWIYDKESGKFSYGTVKYVPAVIKCASELIDNSIDVAIDTNFEKATRIQVRVDDKSIEVVDNGIGIPCEPPKNKPGETRTCAEIAWTTLKSGTSFGENRNKIGTNGVGSSCVNVFSSLFIGESDDGTRR
;
A
#
# COMPACT_ATOMS: atom_id res chain seq x y z
N MET A 1 -27.54 32.77 6.25
CA MET A 1 -27.17 31.37 6.62
C MET A 1 -26.80 30.69 5.33
N SER A 2 -25.54 30.22 5.17
CA SER A 2 -25.16 29.45 3.99
C SER A 2 -25.95 28.15 4.00
N GLU A 3 -26.63 27.84 2.91
CA GLU A 3 -27.29 26.54 2.73
C GLU A 3 -26.23 25.44 2.93
N ARG A 4 -26.49 24.50 3.82
CA ARG A 4 -25.64 23.35 4.04
C ARG A 4 -25.85 22.41 2.85
N GLU A 5 -24.91 22.42 1.92
CA GLU A 5 -24.92 21.51 0.78
C GLU A 5 -24.58 20.08 1.25
N PHE A 6 -25.49 19.14 1.02
CA PHE A 6 -25.23 17.73 1.29
C PHE A 6 -24.52 17.09 0.09
N LYS A 7 -23.32 16.52 0.32
CA LYS A 7 -22.50 15.91 -0.73
C LYS A 7 -22.30 14.42 -0.48
N ILE A 8 -22.43 13.64 -1.55
CA ILE A 8 -22.01 12.25 -1.57
C ILE A 8 -20.70 12.20 -2.35
N LEU A 9 -19.67 11.64 -1.74
CA LEU A 9 -18.34 11.50 -2.35
C LEU A 9 -18.13 10.05 -2.80
N THR A 10 -17.42 9.88 -3.90
CA THR A 10 -16.84 8.59 -4.25
C THR A 10 -15.71 8.24 -3.29
N ASP A 11 -15.32 6.97 -3.22
CA ASP A 11 -14.21 6.54 -2.37
C ASP A 11 -12.91 7.29 -2.71
N VAL A 12 -12.60 7.52 -3.98
CA VAL A 12 -11.42 8.26 -4.43
C VAL A 12 -11.48 9.73 -3.98
N GLU A 13 -12.62 10.40 -4.19
CA GLU A 13 -12.79 11.78 -3.73
C GLU A 13 -12.64 11.90 -2.22
N HIS A 14 -13.16 10.92 -1.46
CA HIS A 14 -13.03 10.91 -0.01
C HIS A 14 -11.57 10.72 0.42
N VAL A 15 -10.83 9.81 -0.21
CA VAL A 15 -9.39 9.60 0.04
C VAL A 15 -8.59 10.88 -0.19
N LEU A 16 -8.81 11.54 -1.33
CA LEU A 16 -8.12 12.78 -1.69
C LEU A 16 -8.49 13.95 -0.76
N LEU A 17 -9.75 14.01 -0.30
CA LEU A 17 -10.22 15.05 0.60
C LEU A 17 -9.78 14.83 2.06
N ARG A 18 -9.56 13.59 2.46
CA ARG A 18 -9.24 13.18 3.84
C ARG A 18 -8.01 12.27 3.92
N PRO A 19 -6.85 12.67 3.37
CA PRO A 19 -5.65 11.83 3.32
C PRO A 19 -5.20 11.32 4.69
N ASN A 20 -5.36 12.12 5.73
CA ASN A 20 -4.99 11.76 7.11
C ASN A 20 -5.68 10.49 7.63
N MET A 21 -6.86 10.13 7.09
CA MET A 21 -7.58 8.92 7.48
C MET A 21 -6.99 7.64 6.85
N TYR A 22 -6.18 7.78 5.79
CA TYR A 22 -5.70 6.67 4.98
C TYR A 22 -4.19 6.52 5.01
N ILE A 23 -3.46 7.60 4.71
CA ILE A 23 -2.00 7.60 4.56
C ILE A 23 -1.29 8.55 5.52
N GLY A 24 -2.02 9.24 6.39
CA GLY A 24 -1.43 10.22 7.32
C GLY A 24 -1.21 11.59 6.70
N GLY A 25 -0.39 12.42 7.36
CA GLY A 25 -0.18 13.81 6.98
C GLY A 25 0.56 13.96 5.65
N ILE A 26 0.05 14.85 4.79
CA ILE A 26 0.64 15.17 3.48
C ILE A 26 1.56 16.39 3.52
N ASN A 27 1.65 17.08 4.66
CA ASN A 27 2.52 18.22 4.83
C ASN A 27 3.89 17.80 5.36
N LEU A 28 4.90 18.61 5.04
CA LEU A 28 6.24 18.44 5.60
C LEU A 28 6.19 18.55 7.13
N THR A 29 6.73 17.57 7.81
CA THR A 29 6.77 17.46 9.26
C THR A 29 8.22 17.35 9.73
N GLU A 30 8.52 17.92 10.87
CA GLU A 30 9.84 17.80 11.53
C GLU A 30 9.69 16.96 12.80
N ASN A 31 10.53 15.93 12.92
CA ASN A 31 10.61 15.13 14.14
C ASN A 31 12.06 14.81 14.46
N GLU A 32 12.37 14.70 15.74
CA GLU A 32 13.65 14.18 16.20
C GLU A 32 13.61 12.65 16.22
N GLN A 33 14.58 12.03 15.54
CA GLN A 33 14.66 10.57 15.46
C GLN A 33 16.09 10.12 15.14
N TRP A 34 16.33 8.83 15.26
CA TRP A 34 17.59 8.21 14.87
C TRP A 34 17.71 8.15 13.35
N ILE A 35 18.83 8.66 12.84
CA ILE A 35 19.16 8.68 11.42
C ILE A 35 20.35 7.75 11.22
N TYR A 36 20.24 6.80 10.31
CA TYR A 36 21.36 5.99 9.86
C TYR A 36 22.08 6.68 8.72
N ASP A 37 23.34 7.01 8.93
CA ASP A 37 24.22 7.52 7.90
C ASP A 37 24.90 6.34 7.19
N LYS A 38 24.54 6.15 5.93
CA LYS A 38 25.04 5.04 5.12
C LYS A 38 26.55 5.14 4.82
N GLU A 39 27.09 6.36 4.72
CA GLU A 39 28.52 6.56 4.41
C GLU A 39 29.41 6.24 5.60
N SER A 40 29.04 6.73 6.78
CA SER A 40 29.79 6.47 8.01
C SER A 40 29.41 5.15 8.70
N GLY A 41 28.29 4.53 8.35
CA GLY A 41 27.76 3.34 9.00
C GLY A 41 27.28 3.57 10.43
N LYS A 42 27.00 4.82 10.82
CA LYS A 42 26.66 5.20 12.18
C LYS A 42 25.23 5.73 12.30
N PHE A 43 24.68 5.60 13.48
CA PHE A 43 23.44 6.28 13.85
C PHE A 43 23.74 7.60 14.54
N SER A 44 22.99 8.63 14.19
CA SER A 44 22.95 9.92 14.88
C SER A 44 21.51 10.26 15.25
N TYR A 45 21.32 10.96 16.35
CA TYR A 45 20.00 11.48 16.73
C TYR A 45 19.89 12.93 16.28
N GLY A 46 18.83 13.27 15.56
CA GLY A 46 18.65 14.62 15.02
C GLY A 46 17.29 14.85 14.39
N THR A 47 17.08 16.08 13.95
CA THR A 47 15.83 16.52 13.33
C THR A 47 15.79 16.06 11.88
N VAL A 48 14.70 15.34 11.50
CA VAL A 48 14.41 14.92 10.14
C VAL A 48 13.15 15.61 9.65
N LYS A 49 13.21 16.12 8.43
CA LYS A 49 12.07 16.66 7.71
C LYS A 49 11.55 15.64 6.72
N TYR A 50 10.29 15.28 6.81
CA TYR A 50 9.68 14.30 5.93
C TYR A 50 8.17 14.50 5.81
N VAL A 51 7.57 13.86 4.82
CA VAL A 51 6.11 13.80 4.64
C VAL A 51 5.62 12.44 5.13
N PRO A 52 4.83 12.38 6.22
CA PRO A 52 4.37 11.11 6.79
C PRO A 52 3.66 10.20 5.79
N ALA A 53 2.87 10.77 4.89
CA ALA A 53 2.15 10.03 3.86
C ALA A 53 3.09 9.22 2.94
N VAL A 54 4.28 9.76 2.60
CA VAL A 54 5.26 9.05 1.75
C VAL A 54 5.79 7.81 2.46
N ILE A 55 6.12 7.94 3.75
CA ILE A 55 6.57 6.80 4.56
C ILE A 55 5.45 5.75 4.66
N LYS A 56 4.21 6.19 4.90
CA LYS A 56 3.07 5.26 4.97
C LYS A 56 2.82 4.54 3.65
N CYS A 57 2.89 5.24 2.51
CA CYS A 57 2.78 4.61 1.20
C CYS A 57 3.86 3.54 0.98
N ALA A 58 5.11 3.83 1.37
CA ALA A 58 6.19 2.85 1.29
C ALA A 58 5.90 1.62 2.16
N SER A 59 5.45 1.85 3.41
CA SER A 59 5.08 0.77 4.33
C SER A 59 3.94 -0.08 3.77
N GLU A 60 2.89 0.50 3.21
CA GLU A 60 1.76 -0.25 2.64
C GLU A 60 2.20 -1.22 1.53
N LEU A 61 3.15 -0.82 0.68
CA LEU A 61 3.68 -1.72 -0.35
C LEU A 61 4.51 -2.85 0.26
N ILE A 62 5.34 -2.55 1.26
CA ILE A 62 6.19 -3.54 1.93
C ILE A 62 5.34 -4.52 2.74
N ASP A 63 4.35 -4.01 3.47
CA ASP A 63 3.45 -4.79 4.33
C ASP A 63 2.68 -5.85 3.52
N ASN A 64 2.27 -5.53 2.29
CA ASN A 64 1.63 -6.50 1.40
C ASN A 64 2.55 -7.69 1.08
N SER A 65 3.82 -7.45 0.78
CA SER A 65 4.80 -8.52 0.54
C SER A 65 5.09 -9.33 1.81
N ILE A 66 5.12 -8.68 2.98
CA ILE A 66 5.29 -9.34 4.27
C ILE A 66 4.07 -10.23 4.57
N ASP A 67 2.85 -9.76 4.29
CA ASP A 67 1.64 -10.55 4.50
C ASP A 67 1.62 -11.83 3.64
N VAL A 68 2.14 -11.78 2.41
CA VAL A 68 2.33 -12.99 1.59
C VAL A 68 3.32 -13.95 2.23
N ALA A 69 4.41 -13.45 2.82
CA ALA A 69 5.37 -14.29 3.53
C ALA A 69 4.73 -14.96 4.76
N ILE A 70 3.96 -14.21 5.54
CA ILE A 70 3.23 -14.71 6.72
C ILE A 70 2.21 -15.78 6.31
N ASP A 71 1.40 -15.51 5.29
CA ASP A 71 0.36 -16.43 4.80
C ASP A 71 0.92 -17.76 4.31
N THR A 72 2.13 -17.75 3.83
CA THR A 72 2.83 -18.95 3.33
C THR A 72 3.83 -19.52 4.33
N ASN A 73 3.75 -19.13 5.62
CA ASN A 73 4.70 -19.52 6.67
C ASN A 73 6.17 -19.31 6.25
N PHE A 74 6.45 -18.24 5.52
CA PHE A 74 7.77 -17.90 4.97
C PHE A 74 8.34 -18.92 3.98
N GLU A 75 7.52 -19.82 3.43
CA GLU A 75 7.92 -20.73 2.36
C GLU A 75 7.97 -20.02 1.00
N LYS A 76 7.15 -19.00 0.84
CA LYS A 76 7.11 -18.10 -0.33
C LYS A 76 7.37 -16.66 0.15
N ALA A 77 7.58 -15.77 -0.79
CA ALA A 77 8.02 -14.39 -0.50
C ALA A 77 9.26 -14.37 0.42
N THR A 78 10.22 -15.24 0.10
CA THR A 78 11.48 -15.35 0.86
C THR A 78 12.45 -14.20 0.59
N ARG A 79 12.13 -13.36 -0.39
CA ARG A 79 12.89 -12.19 -0.77
C ARG A 79 11.95 -11.04 -1.10
N ILE A 80 12.16 -9.91 -0.42
CA ILE A 80 11.50 -8.64 -0.69
C ILE A 80 12.60 -7.64 -1.05
N GLN A 81 12.52 -7.06 -2.24
CA GLN A 81 13.43 -6.02 -2.72
C GLN A 81 12.70 -4.69 -2.70
N VAL A 82 13.29 -3.71 -2.04
CA VAL A 82 12.78 -2.34 -1.99
C VAL A 82 13.80 -1.42 -2.64
N ARG A 83 13.36 -0.64 -3.62
CA ARG A 83 14.13 0.43 -4.23
C ARG A 83 13.40 1.74 -4.01
N VAL A 84 14.13 2.75 -3.58
CA VAL A 84 13.61 4.09 -3.35
C VAL A 84 14.54 5.08 -4.01
N ASP A 85 13.98 5.98 -4.80
CA ASP A 85 14.66 7.14 -5.34
C ASP A 85 13.86 8.42 -5.08
N ASP A 86 14.28 9.54 -5.65
CA ASP A 86 13.65 10.85 -5.44
C ASP A 86 12.20 10.94 -5.96
N LYS A 87 11.75 10.00 -6.77
CA LYS A 87 10.47 10.06 -7.49
C LYS A 87 9.66 8.78 -7.40
N SER A 88 10.27 7.67 -7.03
CA SER A 88 9.64 6.37 -7.07
C SER A 88 9.98 5.47 -5.88
N ILE A 89 9.05 4.58 -5.61
CA ILE A 89 9.21 3.46 -4.68
C ILE A 89 8.83 2.21 -5.44
N GLU A 90 9.72 1.24 -5.47
CA GLU A 90 9.48 -0.08 -6.06
C GLU A 90 9.61 -1.14 -4.97
N VAL A 91 8.64 -2.03 -4.89
CA VAL A 91 8.68 -3.21 -4.02
C VAL A 91 8.42 -4.43 -4.87
N VAL A 92 9.34 -5.39 -4.82
CA VAL A 92 9.26 -6.65 -5.58
C VAL A 92 9.47 -7.81 -4.62
N ASP A 93 8.57 -8.77 -4.63
CA ASP A 93 8.73 -10.03 -3.91
C ASP A 93 8.70 -11.24 -4.86
N ASN A 94 9.10 -12.39 -4.33
CA ASN A 94 9.04 -13.66 -5.03
C ASN A 94 7.95 -14.56 -4.44
N GLY A 95 6.84 -13.96 -4.04
CA GLY A 95 5.68 -14.65 -3.46
C GLY A 95 4.82 -15.39 -4.48
N ILE A 96 3.61 -15.73 -4.05
CA ILE A 96 2.65 -16.50 -4.87
C ILE A 96 1.87 -15.64 -5.87
N GLY A 97 2.07 -14.31 -5.83
CA GLY A 97 1.31 -13.36 -6.63
C GLY A 97 -0.15 -13.20 -6.19
N ILE A 98 -0.80 -12.19 -6.76
CA ILE A 98 -2.25 -11.99 -6.64
C ILE A 98 -2.90 -12.68 -7.84
N PRO A 99 -4.04 -13.41 -7.69
CA PRO A 99 -4.67 -14.11 -8.81
C PRO A 99 -4.95 -13.18 -10.00
N CYS A 100 -4.51 -13.62 -11.17
CA CYS A 100 -4.67 -12.90 -12.43
C CYS A 100 -6.02 -13.20 -13.14
N GLU A 101 -6.98 -13.74 -12.39
CA GLU A 101 -8.36 -14.00 -12.84
C GLU A 101 -9.37 -13.18 -12.04
N PRO A 102 -10.57 -12.96 -12.54
CA PRO A 102 -11.65 -12.34 -11.79
C PRO A 102 -12.04 -13.15 -10.54
N PRO A 103 -12.52 -12.48 -9.48
CA PRO A 103 -12.91 -13.16 -8.24
C PRO A 103 -14.13 -14.05 -8.45
N LYS A 104 -14.03 -15.33 -8.04
CA LYS A 104 -15.10 -16.33 -8.21
C LYS A 104 -16.37 -16.01 -7.43
N ASN A 105 -16.27 -15.24 -6.36
CA ASN A 105 -17.40 -14.86 -5.50
C ASN A 105 -18.17 -13.63 -5.98
N LYS A 106 -17.82 -13.05 -7.13
CA LYS A 106 -18.49 -11.87 -7.70
C LYS A 106 -18.84 -12.08 -9.18
N PRO A 107 -19.93 -12.82 -9.48
CA PRO A 107 -20.35 -13.04 -10.86
C PRO A 107 -20.56 -11.72 -11.62
N GLY A 108 -20.04 -11.64 -12.85
CA GLY A 108 -20.09 -10.45 -13.68
C GLY A 108 -18.95 -9.46 -13.50
N GLU A 109 -18.08 -9.64 -12.52
CA GLU A 109 -16.82 -8.89 -12.46
C GLU A 109 -15.86 -9.38 -13.55
N THR A 110 -15.26 -8.46 -14.30
CA THR A 110 -14.34 -8.76 -15.40
C THR A 110 -12.90 -8.41 -15.10
N ARG A 111 -12.67 -7.56 -14.09
CA ARG A 111 -11.33 -7.20 -13.65
C ARG A 111 -10.71 -8.35 -12.88
N THR A 112 -9.41 -8.54 -13.01
CA THR A 112 -8.65 -9.53 -12.25
C THR A 112 -8.61 -9.18 -10.74
N CYS A 113 -8.33 -10.16 -9.89
CA CYS A 113 -8.13 -9.90 -8.47
C CYS A 113 -6.99 -8.90 -8.24
N ALA A 114 -5.92 -8.95 -9.04
CA ALA A 114 -4.81 -8.01 -8.99
C ALA A 114 -5.27 -6.58 -9.31
N GLU A 115 -5.99 -6.38 -10.42
CA GLU A 115 -6.55 -5.06 -10.77
C GLU A 115 -7.46 -4.52 -9.68
N ILE A 116 -8.32 -5.36 -9.11
CA ILE A 116 -9.23 -4.96 -8.02
C ILE A 116 -8.43 -4.55 -6.78
N ALA A 117 -7.42 -5.33 -6.37
CA ALA A 117 -6.59 -5.04 -5.21
C ALA A 117 -5.87 -3.68 -5.32
N TRP A 118 -5.48 -3.28 -6.53
CA TRP A 118 -4.75 -2.04 -6.76
C TRP A 118 -5.64 -0.83 -7.08
N THR A 119 -6.90 -1.04 -7.50
CA THR A 119 -7.77 0.05 -7.98
C THR A 119 -9.03 0.26 -7.15
N THR A 120 -9.35 -0.68 -6.25
CA THR A 120 -10.62 -0.64 -5.49
C THR A 120 -10.32 -0.64 -4.00
N LEU A 121 -10.78 0.39 -3.29
CA LEU A 121 -10.69 0.44 -1.84
C LEU A 121 -11.54 -0.65 -1.20
N LYS A 122 -11.13 -1.10 -0.02
CA LYS A 122 -11.83 -2.14 0.76
C LYS A 122 -11.92 -3.47 -0.02
N SER A 123 -10.88 -3.79 -0.78
CA SER A 123 -10.73 -5.03 -1.52
C SER A 123 -9.48 -5.80 -1.04
N GLY A 124 -9.53 -7.12 -1.10
CA GLY A 124 -8.41 -7.97 -0.70
C GLY A 124 -8.84 -9.30 -0.11
N THR A 125 -7.88 -10.05 0.39
CA THR A 125 -8.08 -11.39 0.97
C THR A 125 -8.11 -11.41 2.50
N SER A 126 -7.85 -10.26 3.16
CA SER A 126 -7.56 -10.18 4.60
C SER A 126 -8.78 -9.80 5.47
N PHE A 127 -10.00 -10.03 4.99
CA PHE A 127 -11.25 -9.72 5.72
C PHE A 127 -11.71 -10.84 6.68
N GLY A 128 -10.93 -11.91 6.84
CA GLY A 128 -11.23 -13.00 7.76
C GLY A 128 -10.84 -12.69 9.22
N GLU A 129 -11.23 -13.58 10.14
CA GLU A 129 -10.98 -13.44 11.59
C GLU A 129 -9.49 -13.58 12.00
N ASN A 130 -8.62 -14.04 11.10
CA ASN A 130 -7.19 -14.21 11.36
C ASN A 130 -6.49 -12.84 11.41
N ARG A 131 -6.18 -12.39 12.62
CA ARG A 131 -5.56 -11.09 12.92
C ARG A 131 -4.03 -11.08 12.80
N ASN A 132 -3.42 -12.09 12.20
CA ASN A 132 -1.96 -12.18 12.10
C ASN A 132 -1.38 -11.38 10.92
N LYS A 133 -2.21 -10.69 10.16
CA LYS A 133 -1.81 -9.87 8.99
C LYS A 133 -1.66 -8.40 9.36
N ILE A 134 -0.76 -7.72 8.68
CA ILE A 134 -0.52 -6.28 8.82
C ILE A 134 -1.60 -5.51 8.03
N GLY A 135 -1.87 -5.92 6.78
CA GLY A 135 -2.86 -5.30 5.89
C GLY A 135 -4.28 -5.81 6.10
N THR A 136 -5.00 -5.29 7.10
CA THR A 136 -6.33 -5.77 7.48
C THR A 136 -7.49 -5.04 6.82
N ASN A 137 -7.29 -3.84 6.27
CA ASN A 137 -8.36 -2.95 5.83
C ASN A 137 -8.61 -2.96 4.31
N GLY A 138 -7.74 -3.59 3.52
CA GLY A 138 -7.87 -3.68 2.06
C GLY A 138 -7.84 -2.31 1.35
N VAL A 139 -7.11 -1.35 1.90
CA VAL A 139 -7.03 0.02 1.35
C VAL A 139 -5.61 0.45 0.99
N GLY A 140 -4.58 -0.27 1.43
CA GLY A 140 -3.18 0.16 1.31
C GLY A 140 -2.75 0.43 -0.13
N SER A 141 -2.69 -0.60 -0.97
CA SER A 141 -2.24 -0.47 -2.37
C SER A 141 -3.12 0.49 -3.18
N SER A 142 -4.44 0.44 -3.00
CA SER A 142 -5.35 1.33 -3.70
C SER A 142 -5.20 2.80 -3.29
N CYS A 143 -4.89 3.07 -2.02
CA CYS A 143 -4.52 4.42 -1.57
C CYS A 143 -3.20 4.88 -2.19
N VAL A 144 -2.17 4.02 -2.23
CA VAL A 144 -0.90 4.36 -2.90
C VAL A 144 -1.16 4.71 -4.36
N ASN A 145 -1.99 3.96 -5.06
CA ASN A 145 -2.39 4.25 -6.44
C ASN A 145 -3.06 5.63 -6.56
N VAL A 146 -4.04 5.95 -5.70
CA VAL A 146 -4.76 7.23 -5.72
C VAL A 146 -3.82 8.43 -5.55
N PHE A 147 -2.75 8.30 -4.75
CA PHE A 147 -1.78 9.37 -4.51
C PHE A 147 -0.57 9.34 -5.46
N SER A 148 -0.48 8.38 -6.37
CA SER A 148 0.60 8.26 -7.35
C SER A 148 0.23 8.94 -8.67
N SER A 149 1.18 9.63 -9.28
CA SER A 149 1.04 10.12 -10.67
C SER A 149 1.16 8.99 -11.69
N LEU A 150 1.84 7.91 -11.31
CA LEU A 150 1.95 6.67 -12.06
C LEU A 150 2.02 5.51 -11.06
N PHE A 151 1.16 4.52 -11.24
CA PHE A 151 1.18 3.28 -10.49
C PHE A 151 1.31 2.11 -11.48
N ILE A 152 2.31 1.28 -11.28
CA ILE A 152 2.54 0.07 -12.07
C ILE A 152 2.44 -1.11 -11.11
N GLY A 153 1.54 -2.05 -11.41
CA GLY A 153 1.41 -3.30 -10.67
C GLY A 153 1.61 -4.47 -11.61
N GLU A 154 2.47 -5.38 -11.24
CA GLU A 154 2.68 -6.67 -11.93
C GLU A 154 2.43 -7.80 -10.94
N SER A 155 1.78 -8.84 -11.38
CA SER A 155 1.54 -10.04 -10.59
C SER A 155 1.68 -11.27 -11.47
N ASP A 156 2.36 -12.29 -10.95
CA ASP A 156 2.49 -13.60 -11.55
C ASP A 156 2.00 -14.64 -10.54
N ASP A 157 0.85 -15.27 -10.83
CA ASP A 157 0.25 -16.29 -9.96
C ASP A 157 0.69 -17.71 -10.33
N GLY A 158 1.71 -17.85 -11.18
CA GLY A 158 2.21 -19.11 -11.70
C GLY A 158 1.41 -19.67 -12.88
N THR A 159 0.29 -19.07 -13.23
CA THR A 159 -0.54 -19.45 -14.40
C THR A 159 -0.61 -18.31 -15.41
N ARG A 160 -0.57 -17.06 -14.96
CA ARG A 160 -0.64 -15.84 -15.76
C ARG A 160 0.21 -14.72 -15.15
N ARG A 161 0.58 -13.79 -16.01
CA ARG A 161 1.26 -12.54 -15.65
C ARG A 161 0.55 -11.33 -16.27
#